data_2915f9c808311455290d2d471a1b6ea6
#
_entry.id   2915f9c808311455290d2d471a1b6ea6
#
_cell.length_a   1.000
_cell.length_b   1.000
_cell.length_c   1.000
_cell.angle_alpha   90.00
_cell.angle_beta   90.00
_cell.angle_gamma   90.00
#
_symmetry.space_group_name_H-M   'P 1'
#
loop_
_entity.id
_entity.type
_entity.pdbx_description
1 polymer ?
#
loop_
_entity_poly.entity_id
_entity_poly.type
_entity_poly.pdbx_seq_one_letter_code
_entity_poly.pdbx_strand_id
1 'polypeptide(L)'
;MAHLLPALTPAKFDNQREVVLNERRQNYENRPYGLATMATVAALFPPDHPYSWLTIGSADDLRASTLDEARTFFETFYHPANASIAIAGDIDAGEAVDLVDAYFGDVPAGPGVGPVRCDAELSGPVHLLHEDRVELPRLYLAWHSPAMFAPGDAELDLIADVLTNGKNSRLYHSLVYTRRIATEVAAFQNSRELGSFFQVIVTAAPGHTLAELEAVVVEEIASLAAAGPTEDELERSLAQAEAQFVYRLQTVGGFGGKSDQLNAYAVFLGEPGYFDQDLARYQQTSVASLRDHVQRYLVTDRRVTLSVVPRGSTDLAIAGSRPVVVR
;
A
#
# COMPACT_ATOMS: atom_id res chain seq x y z
N MET A 1 4.44 -28.95 -2.36
CA MET A 1 4.72 -28.70 -3.77
C MET A 1 4.57 -29.93 -4.65
N ALA A 2 5.24 -31.04 -4.40
CA ALA A 2 5.04 -32.27 -5.15
C ALA A 2 3.57 -32.73 -5.26
N HIS A 3 2.72 -32.31 -4.35
CA HIS A 3 1.27 -32.61 -4.34
C HIS A 3 0.39 -31.52 -4.96
N LEU A 4 0.88 -30.29 -5.15
CA LEU A 4 0.10 -29.19 -5.72
C LEU A 4 -0.01 -29.29 -7.24
N LEU A 5 1.11 -29.52 -7.92
CA LEU A 5 1.16 -29.61 -9.38
C LEU A 5 0.25 -30.74 -9.96
N PRO A 6 0.24 -31.98 -9.40
CA PRO A 6 -0.68 -33.02 -9.84
C PRO A 6 -2.15 -32.68 -9.54
N ALA A 7 -2.42 -31.87 -8.53
CA ALA A 7 -3.78 -31.44 -8.20
C ALA A 7 -4.31 -30.31 -9.12
N LEU A 8 -3.43 -29.68 -9.89
CA LEU A 8 -3.75 -28.59 -10.83
C LEU A 8 -4.26 -29.19 -12.14
N THR A 9 -5.57 -29.44 -12.20
CA THR A 9 -6.26 -29.97 -13.40
C THR A 9 -6.88 -28.85 -14.23
N PRO A 10 -7.14 -29.05 -15.54
CA PRO A 10 -7.82 -28.06 -16.38
C PRO A 10 -9.13 -27.55 -15.77
N ALA A 11 -9.97 -28.43 -15.28
CA ALA A 11 -11.26 -28.06 -14.68
C ALA A 11 -11.12 -27.21 -13.43
N LYS A 12 -10.13 -27.48 -12.57
CA LYS A 12 -9.85 -26.67 -11.38
C LYS A 12 -9.28 -25.31 -11.75
N PHE A 13 -8.39 -25.29 -12.75
CA PHE A 13 -7.81 -24.04 -13.25
C PHE A 13 -8.89 -23.12 -13.83
N ASP A 14 -9.75 -23.63 -14.72
CA ASP A 14 -10.83 -22.86 -15.33
C ASP A 14 -11.81 -22.35 -14.28
N ASN A 15 -12.19 -23.19 -13.30
CA ASN A 15 -13.06 -22.76 -12.21
C ASN A 15 -12.41 -21.65 -11.38
N GLN A 16 -11.14 -21.79 -11.02
CA GLN A 16 -10.44 -20.78 -10.21
C GLN A 16 -10.24 -19.46 -10.95
N ARG A 17 -9.98 -19.50 -12.26
CA ARG A 17 -9.92 -18.31 -13.11
C ARG A 17 -11.23 -17.52 -13.07
N GLU A 18 -12.38 -18.21 -13.16
CA GLU A 18 -13.69 -17.56 -13.04
C GLU A 18 -13.95 -17.00 -11.63
N VAL A 19 -13.47 -17.69 -10.57
CA VAL A 19 -13.53 -17.17 -9.18
C VAL A 19 -12.76 -15.85 -9.06
N VAL A 20 -11.52 -15.78 -9.56
CA VAL A 20 -10.70 -14.58 -9.53
C VAL A 20 -11.31 -13.44 -10.36
N LEU A 21 -11.88 -13.74 -11.54
CA LEU A 21 -12.61 -12.76 -12.33
C LEU A 21 -13.86 -12.23 -11.62
N ASN A 22 -14.56 -13.08 -10.86
CA ASN A 22 -15.68 -12.67 -10.01
C ASN A 22 -15.22 -11.80 -8.85
N GLU A 23 -14.13 -12.17 -8.18
CA GLU A 23 -13.51 -11.38 -7.12
C GLU A 23 -13.12 -9.98 -7.61
N ARG A 24 -12.50 -9.88 -8.79
CA ARG A 24 -12.17 -8.60 -9.41
C ARG A 24 -13.43 -7.75 -9.61
N ARG A 25 -14.49 -8.35 -10.17
CA ARG A 25 -15.78 -7.63 -10.36
C ARG A 25 -16.36 -7.13 -9.05
N GLN A 26 -16.40 -7.98 -8.01
CA GLN A 26 -17.02 -7.66 -6.72
C GLN A 26 -16.22 -6.64 -5.90
N ASN A 27 -14.89 -6.78 -5.85
CA ASN A 27 -14.04 -6.00 -4.96
C ASN A 27 -13.53 -4.70 -5.61
N TYR A 28 -13.53 -4.61 -6.95
CA TYR A 28 -13.00 -3.46 -7.67
C TYR A 28 -14.02 -2.84 -8.62
N GLU A 29 -14.51 -3.57 -9.63
CA GLU A 29 -15.29 -2.96 -10.73
C GLU A 29 -16.70 -2.51 -10.31
N ASN A 30 -17.34 -3.24 -9.39
CA ASN A 30 -18.69 -2.92 -8.90
C ASN A 30 -18.68 -2.12 -7.59
N ARG A 31 -17.53 -1.85 -7.03
CA ARG A 31 -17.40 -1.10 -5.79
C ARG A 31 -17.18 0.38 -6.08
N PRO A 32 -17.93 1.31 -5.43
CA PRO A 32 -17.66 2.72 -5.55
C PRO A 32 -16.20 3.05 -5.27
N TYR A 33 -15.57 3.84 -6.14
CA TYR A 33 -14.14 4.17 -6.10
C TYR A 33 -13.18 2.98 -6.20
N GLY A 34 -13.66 1.79 -6.53
CA GLY A 34 -12.89 0.54 -6.46
C GLY A 34 -11.71 0.48 -7.43
N LEU A 35 -11.78 1.18 -8.56
CA LEU A 35 -10.71 1.22 -9.56
C LEU A 35 -9.65 2.30 -9.30
N ALA A 36 -9.84 3.16 -8.30
CA ALA A 36 -8.95 4.29 -8.05
C ALA A 36 -7.51 3.86 -7.75
N THR A 37 -7.31 2.83 -6.92
CA THR A 37 -5.97 2.33 -6.61
C THR A 37 -5.28 1.76 -7.83
N MET A 38 -5.99 1.02 -8.70
CA MET A 38 -5.44 0.50 -9.96
C MET A 38 -4.97 1.65 -10.87
N ALA A 39 -5.81 2.68 -11.02
CA ALA A 39 -5.47 3.86 -11.81
C ALA A 39 -4.25 4.60 -11.24
N THR A 40 -4.17 4.71 -9.90
CA THR A 40 -3.08 5.41 -9.21
C THR A 40 -1.76 4.67 -9.38
N VAL A 41 -1.70 3.36 -9.12
CA VAL A 41 -0.44 2.60 -9.22
C VAL A 41 0.03 2.46 -10.66
N ALA A 42 -0.89 2.30 -11.64
CA ALA A 42 -0.56 2.27 -13.06
C ALA A 42 0.01 3.60 -13.57
N ALA A 43 -0.23 4.71 -12.88
CA ALA A 43 0.33 6.01 -13.20
C ALA A 43 1.61 6.33 -12.43
N LEU A 44 1.75 5.79 -11.21
CA LEU A 44 2.96 5.96 -10.39
C LEU A 44 4.13 5.14 -10.91
N PHE A 45 3.87 3.89 -11.32
CA PHE A 45 4.93 2.95 -11.71
C PHE A 45 4.96 2.73 -13.22
N PRO A 46 6.16 2.58 -13.83
CA PRO A 46 6.28 2.22 -15.24
C PRO A 46 5.57 0.89 -15.56
N PRO A 47 5.09 0.68 -16.79
CA PRO A 47 4.32 -0.51 -17.15
C PRO A 47 5.04 -1.85 -16.92
N ASP A 48 6.35 -1.87 -16.91
CA ASP A 48 7.21 -3.04 -16.65
C ASP A 48 7.57 -3.21 -15.16
N HIS A 49 7.20 -2.25 -14.32
CA HIS A 49 7.42 -2.34 -12.89
C HIS A 49 6.38 -3.25 -12.23
N PRO A 50 6.76 -4.20 -11.34
CA PRO A 50 5.83 -5.13 -10.69
C PRO A 50 4.68 -4.46 -9.91
N TYR A 51 4.84 -3.21 -9.52
CA TYR A 51 3.83 -2.45 -8.77
C TYR A 51 2.91 -1.60 -9.64
N SER A 52 3.03 -1.65 -10.97
CA SER A 52 2.11 -0.95 -11.87
C SER A 52 0.73 -1.59 -11.96
N TRP A 53 0.56 -2.78 -11.39
CA TRP A 53 -0.72 -3.50 -11.25
C TRP A 53 -0.93 -3.99 -9.82
N LEU A 54 -2.16 -4.36 -9.50
CA LEU A 54 -2.51 -4.96 -8.22
C LEU A 54 -2.46 -6.49 -8.31
N THR A 55 -2.39 -7.16 -7.17
CA THR A 55 -2.34 -8.63 -7.05
C THR A 55 -3.49 -9.32 -7.81
N ILE A 56 -4.65 -8.68 -7.90
CA ILE A 56 -5.80 -9.22 -8.65
C ILE A 56 -5.54 -9.34 -10.16
N GLY A 57 -4.58 -8.60 -10.70
CA GLY A 57 -4.21 -8.62 -12.11
C GLY A 57 -5.22 -7.97 -13.05
N SER A 58 -4.93 -8.02 -14.36
CA SER A 58 -5.84 -7.54 -15.41
C SER A 58 -6.85 -8.64 -15.78
N ALA A 59 -8.07 -8.23 -16.11
CA ALA A 59 -9.10 -9.16 -16.55
C ALA A 59 -8.76 -9.85 -17.89
N ASP A 60 -8.03 -9.14 -18.76
CA ASP A 60 -7.64 -9.67 -20.07
C ASP A 60 -6.52 -10.70 -19.93
N ASP A 61 -5.53 -10.44 -19.08
CA ASP A 61 -4.47 -11.40 -18.78
C ASP A 61 -5.03 -12.66 -18.09
N LEU A 62 -5.95 -12.50 -17.15
CA LEU A 62 -6.64 -13.62 -16.52
C LEU A 62 -7.39 -14.50 -17.53
N ARG A 63 -8.10 -13.89 -18.49
CA ARG A 63 -8.80 -14.64 -19.55
C ARG A 63 -7.84 -15.33 -20.51
N ALA A 64 -6.71 -14.70 -20.79
CA ALA A 64 -5.68 -15.24 -21.67
C ALA A 64 -4.83 -16.33 -21.01
N SER A 65 -4.77 -16.35 -19.67
CA SER A 65 -3.90 -17.26 -18.90
C SER A 65 -4.21 -18.74 -19.17
N THR A 66 -3.17 -19.53 -19.21
CA THR A 66 -3.20 -20.96 -19.51
C THR A 66 -2.78 -21.80 -18.29
N LEU A 67 -3.20 -23.07 -18.27
CA LEU A 67 -2.78 -24.02 -17.26
C LEU A 67 -1.25 -24.24 -17.26
N ASP A 68 -0.62 -24.18 -18.41
CA ASP A 68 0.83 -24.42 -18.54
C ASP A 68 1.63 -23.21 -18.00
N GLU A 69 1.14 -21.99 -18.18
CA GLU A 69 1.71 -20.80 -17.52
C GLU A 69 1.59 -20.90 -16.01
N ALA A 70 0.43 -21.34 -15.49
CA ALA A 70 0.27 -21.55 -14.05
C ALA A 70 1.24 -22.61 -13.52
N ARG A 71 1.46 -23.72 -14.24
CA ARG A 71 2.44 -24.75 -13.86
C ARG A 71 3.86 -24.18 -13.85
N THR A 72 4.25 -23.47 -14.89
CA THR A 72 5.55 -22.81 -15.00
C THR A 72 5.79 -21.84 -13.84
N PHE A 73 4.75 -21.07 -13.47
CA PHE A 73 4.81 -20.17 -12.33
C PHE A 73 5.08 -20.94 -11.01
N PHE A 74 4.35 -22.01 -10.75
CA PHE A 74 4.58 -22.85 -9.57
C PHE A 74 5.97 -23.49 -9.57
N GLU A 75 6.43 -24.01 -10.71
CA GLU A 75 7.76 -24.61 -10.86
C GLU A 75 8.88 -23.61 -10.66
N THR A 76 8.66 -22.33 -11.02
CA THR A 76 9.65 -21.27 -10.90
C THR A 76 9.72 -20.68 -9.49
N PHE A 77 8.59 -20.45 -8.85
CA PHE A 77 8.53 -19.63 -7.64
C PHE A 77 8.16 -20.40 -6.36
N TYR A 78 7.46 -21.54 -6.46
CA TYR A 78 6.96 -22.29 -5.31
C TYR A 78 7.88 -23.45 -4.94
N HIS A 79 9.00 -23.15 -4.32
CA HIS A 79 9.96 -24.15 -3.83
C HIS A 79 10.68 -23.62 -2.57
N PRO A 80 11.33 -24.51 -1.76
CA PRO A 80 11.94 -24.14 -0.48
C PRO A 80 12.95 -23.00 -0.57
N ALA A 81 13.77 -22.92 -1.63
CA ALA A 81 14.73 -21.84 -1.80
C ALA A 81 14.09 -20.44 -1.98
N ASN A 82 12.79 -20.37 -2.24
CA ASN A 82 12.02 -19.13 -2.37
C ASN A 82 10.86 -19.07 -1.35
N ALA A 83 10.94 -19.81 -0.25
CA ALA A 83 9.89 -19.86 0.75
C ALA A 83 10.45 -19.60 2.14
N SER A 84 9.67 -18.96 2.98
CA SER A 84 9.93 -18.75 4.39
C SER A 84 8.74 -19.26 5.20
N ILE A 85 9.00 -19.83 6.37
CA ILE A 85 7.96 -20.26 7.30
C ILE A 85 8.23 -19.65 8.67
N ALA A 86 7.22 -19.03 9.25
CA ALA A 86 7.26 -18.54 10.62
C ALA A 86 6.12 -19.19 11.42
N ILE A 87 6.46 -19.76 12.56
CA ILE A 87 5.53 -20.43 13.46
C ILE A 87 5.57 -19.72 14.80
N ALA A 88 4.41 -19.30 15.29
CA ALA A 88 4.26 -18.66 16.58
C ALA A 88 3.11 -19.28 17.37
N GLY A 89 3.30 -19.49 18.66
CA GLY A 89 2.30 -20.10 19.52
C GLY A 89 2.92 -20.61 20.83
N ASP A 90 2.15 -21.41 21.56
CA ASP A 90 2.62 -22.18 22.70
C ASP A 90 3.27 -23.49 22.17
N ILE A 91 4.52 -23.37 21.72
CA ILE A 91 5.27 -24.43 21.05
C ILE A 91 6.68 -24.52 21.61
N ASP A 92 7.27 -25.71 21.58
CA ASP A 92 8.73 -25.87 21.71
C ASP A 92 9.40 -25.63 20.36
N ALA A 93 10.42 -24.77 20.33
CA ALA A 93 11.08 -24.39 19.10
C ALA A 93 11.83 -25.58 18.44
N GLY A 94 12.40 -26.50 19.25
CA GLY A 94 13.07 -27.70 18.76
C GLY A 94 12.09 -28.66 18.09
N GLU A 95 10.96 -28.93 18.76
CA GLU A 95 9.89 -29.78 18.20
C GLU A 95 9.33 -29.17 16.91
N ALA A 96 9.17 -27.84 16.84
CA ALA A 96 8.70 -27.17 15.63
C ALA A 96 9.68 -27.34 14.46
N VAL A 97 10.98 -27.20 14.70
CA VAL A 97 12.03 -27.43 13.69
C VAL A 97 12.02 -28.88 13.22
N ASP A 98 11.96 -29.86 14.14
CA ASP A 98 11.92 -31.29 13.82
C ASP A 98 10.67 -31.63 12.96
N LEU A 99 9.51 -31.04 13.27
CA LEU A 99 8.31 -31.20 12.47
C LEU A 99 8.45 -30.58 11.08
N VAL A 100 9.03 -29.38 10.97
CA VAL A 100 9.28 -28.76 9.66
C VAL A 100 10.22 -29.61 8.82
N ASP A 101 11.30 -30.13 9.41
CA ASP A 101 12.21 -31.05 8.72
C ASP A 101 11.53 -32.35 8.29
N ALA A 102 10.73 -32.94 9.16
CA ALA A 102 9.98 -34.17 8.85
C ALA A 102 8.98 -34.01 7.70
N TYR A 103 8.34 -32.82 7.56
CA TYR A 103 7.34 -32.58 6.53
C TYR A 103 7.89 -31.96 5.24
N PHE A 104 8.98 -31.23 5.33
CA PHE A 104 9.51 -30.42 4.21
C PHE A 104 10.97 -30.73 3.87
N GLY A 105 11.71 -31.43 4.72
CA GLY A 105 13.14 -31.69 4.55
C GLY A 105 13.48 -32.43 3.26
N ASP A 106 12.60 -33.34 2.80
CA ASP A 106 12.77 -34.09 1.56
C ASP A 106 12.37 -33.29 0.28
N VAL A 107 11.83 -32.08 0.43
CA VAL A 107 11.41 -31.26 -0.73
C VAL A 107 12.64 -30.63 -1.37
N PRO A 108 12.91 -30.87 -2.67
CA PRO A 108 14.05 -30.26 -3.36
C PRO A 108 14.04 -28.72 -3.23
N ALA A 109 15.21 -28.13 -2.97
CA ALA A 109 15.36 -26.69 -2.77
C ALA A 109 14.80 -25.85 -3.93
N GLY A 110 14.88 -26.36 -5.15
CA GLY A 110 14.48 -25.63 -6.36
C GLY A 110 15.51 -24.58 -6.79
N PRO A 111 15.23 -23.87 -7.90
CA PRO A 111 16.10 -22.78 -8.35
C PRO A 111 15.97 -21.56 -7.43
N GLY A 112 17.07 -20.85 -7.21
CA GLY A 112 17.03 -19.57 -6.51
C GLY A 112 16.34 -18.51 -7.37
N VAL A 113 15.51 -17.68 -6.74
CA VAL A 113 14.92 -16.50 -7.38
C VAL A 113 15.79 -15.30 -7.05
N GLY A 114 16.32 -14.63 -8.07
CA GLY A 114 17.13 -13.44 -7.89
C GLY A 114 16.30 -12.23 -7.44
N PRO A 115 16.93 -11.24 -6.75
CA PRO A 115 16.23 -10.03 -6.35
C PRO A 115 15.78 -9.24 -7.58
N VAL A 116 14.56 -8.76 -7.55
CA VAL A 116 14.04 -7.80 -8.52
C VAL A 116 14.56 -6.41 -8.16
N ARG A 117 15.01 -5.65 -9.15
CA ARG A 117 15.41 -4.24 -8.99
C ARG A 117 14.69 -3.44 -10.06
N CYS A 118 13.88 -2.50 -9.64
CA CYS A 118 13.13 -1.61 -10.50
C CYS A 118 13.13 -0.22 -9.87
N ASP A 119 13.46 0.78 -10.69
CA ASP A 119 13.36 2.17 -10.28
C ASP A 119 12.07 2.76 -10.87
N ALA A 120 11.40 3.60 -10.10
CA ALA A 120 10.24 4.32 -10.55
C ALA A 120 10.33 5.78 -10.12
N GLU A 121 10.23 6.68 -11.08
CA GLU A 121 10.21 8.12 -10.83
C GLU A 121 9.26 8.82 -11.80
N LEU A 122 8.46 9.74 -11.28
CA LEU A 122 7.63 10.60 -12.11
C LEU A 122 8.47 11.74 -12.67
N SER A 123 8.39 11.97 -13.99
CA SER A 123 9.06 13.09 -14.65
C SER A 123 8.36 14.45 -14.43
N GLY A 124 7.13 14.44 -13.94
CA GLY A 124 6.32 15.63 -13.67
C GLY A 124 4.95 15.26 -13.12
N PRO A 125 4.04 16.25 -12.97
CA PRO A 125 2.69 16.00 -12.46
C PRO A 125 1.86 15.16 -13.44
N VAL A 126 1.06 14.25 -12.90
CA VAL A 126 0.12 13.41 -13.67
C VAL A 126 -1.29 13.68 -13.17
N HIS A 127 -2.16 14.24 -14.02
CA HIS A 127 -3.55 14.51 -13.69
C HIS A 127 -4.46 13.54 -14.43
N LEU A 128 -5.26 12.78 -13.67
CA LEU A 128 -6.15 11.73 -14.16
C LEU A 128 -7.59 11.98 -13.78
N LEU A 129 -8.49 11.55 -14.65
CA LEU A 129 -9.93 11.56 -14.45
C LEU A 129 -10.48 10.15 -14.60
N HIS A 130 -11.28 9.71 -13.63
CA HIS A 130 -12.09 8.50 -13.71
C HIS A 130 -13.54 8.83 -13.39
N GLU A 131 -14.45 8.51 -14.31
CA GLU A 131 -15.88 8.61 -14.07
C GLU A 131 -16.41 7.30 -13.47
N ASP A 132 -17.05 7.37 -12.30
CA ASP A 132 -17.54 6.20 -11.58
C ASP A 132 -19.00 6.36 -11.13
N ARG A 133 -19.60 5.26 -10.68
CA ARG A 133 -20.95 5.23 -10.09
C ARG A 133 -20.91 5.67 -8.63
N VAL A 134 -20.61 6.92 -8.42
CA VAL A 134 -20.46 7.55 -7.10
C VAL A 134 -21.36 8.79 -7.03
N GLU A 135 -21.71 9.20 -5.81
CA GLU A 135 -22.50 10.42 -5.59
C GLU A 135 -21.60 11.65 -5.40
N LEU A 136 -20.45 11.47 -4.75
CA LEU A 136 -19.54 12.54 -4.40
C LEU A 136 -18.20 12.39 -5.11
N PRO A 137 -17.60 13.49 -5.58
CA PRO A 137 -16.27 13.45 -6.15
C PRO A 137 -15.22 13.17 -5.06
N ARG A 138 -14.18 12.42 -5.42
CA ARG A 138 -13.08 12.07 -4.52
C ARG A 138 -11.74 12.33 -5.19
N LEU A 139 -10.85 12.96 -4.43
CA LEU A 139 -9.49 13.29 -4.84
C LEU A 139 -8.50 12.29 -4.24
N TYR A 140 -7.57 11.83 -5.06
CA TYR A 140 -6.42 11.04 -4.66
C TYR A 140 -5.16 11.77 -5.06
N LEU A 141 -4.28 12.02 -4.11
CA LEU A 141 -2.95 12.57 -4.33
C LEU A 141 -1.92 11.53 -3.92
N ALA A 142 -1.02 11.14 -4.81
CA ALA A 142 -0.04 10.09 -4.52
C ALA A 142 1.36 10.49 -4.98
N TRP A 143 2.35 10.29 -4.11
CA TRP A 143 3.77 10.58 -4.33
C TRP A 143 4.59 9.31 -4.12
N HIS A 144 5.67 9.13 -4.88
CA HIS A 144 6.67 8.13 -4.52
C HIS A 144 7.27 8.43 -3.15
N SER A 145 7.55 7.38 -2.41
CA SER A 145 8.13 7.44 -1.07
C SER A 145 9.17 6.34 -0.87
N PRO A 146 9.98 6.39 0.20
CA PRO A 146 11.03 5.41 0.46
C PRO A 146 10.48 3.99 0.56
N ALA A 147 11.30 3.01 0.16
CA ALA A 147 10.99 1.61 0.35
C ALA A 147 10.79 1.28 1.84
N MET A 148 10.06 0.21 2.12
CA MET A 148 9.82 -0.30 3.46
C MET A 148 11.13 -0.49 4.23
N PHE A 149 11.16 -0.08 5.47
CA PHE A 149 12.32 -0.04 6.37
C PHE A 149 13.46 0.90 5.97
N ALA A 150 13.38 1.58 4.84
CA ALA A 150 14.39 2.58 4.47
C ALA A 150 14.22 3.89 5.29
N PRO A 151 15.26 4.73 5.39
CA PRO A 151 15.15 6.05 6.01
C PRO A 151 14.06 6.89 5.36
N GLY A 152 13.15 7.42 6.16
CA GLY A 152 11.98 8.19 5.72
C GLY A 152 10.67 7.41 5.73
N ASP A 153 10.70 6.07 5.77
CA ASP A 153 9.50 5.25 5.80
C ASP A 153 8.71 5.45 7.12
N ALA A 154 9.37 5.37 8.27
CA ALA A 154 8.75 5.63 9.58
C ALA A 154 8.31 7.10 9.73
N GLU A 155 9.09 8.04 9.24
CA GLU A 155 8.74 9.46 9.26
C GLU A 155 7.46 9.74 8.46
N LEU A 156 7.29 9.11 7.30
CA LEU A 156 6.09 9.30 6.49
C LEU A 156 4.85 8.63 7.10
N ASP A 157 4.99 7.51 7.82
CA ASP A 157 3.90 6.96 8.63
C ASP A 157 3.44 7.96 9.71
N LEU A 158 4.38 8.56 10.45
CA LEU A 158 4.05 9.57 11.46
C LEU A 158 3.46 10.85 10.85
N ILE A 159 3.91 11.24 9.66
CA ILE A 159 3.33 12.36 8.91
C ILE A 159 1.89 12.06 8.51
N ALA A 160 1.58 10.83 8.10
CA ALA A 160 0.21 10.42 7.80
C ALA A 160 -0.69 10.53 9.03
N ASP A 161 -0.19 10.15 10.20
CA ASP A 161 -0.89 10.28 11.48
C ASP A 161 -1.13 11.76 11.84
N VAL A 162 -0.12 12.62 11.74
CA VAL A 162 -0.26 14.07 11.97
C VAL A 162 -1.32 14.67 11.04
N LEU A 163 -1.36 14.22 9.79
CA LEU A 163 -2.30 14.75 8.79
C LEU A 163 -3.74 14.28 9.00
N THR A 164 -3.98 13.00 9.36
CA THR A 164 -5.35 12.45 9.29
C THR A 164 -5.78 11.58 10.46
N ASN A 165 -4.89 11.21 11.40
CA ASN A 165 -5.26 10.31 12.47
C ASN A 165 -5.95 11.06 13.63
N GLY A 166 -7.23 10.79 13.79
CA GLY A 166 -8.08 11.42 14.82
C GLY A 166 -8.61 12.80 14.45
N LYS A 167 -9.54 13.27 15.28
CA LYS A 167 -10.29 14.51 14.99
C LYS A 167 -9.45 15.80 15.10
N ASN A 168 -8.32 15.75 15.76
CA ASN A 168 -7.41 16.87 15.94
C ASN A 168 -6.26 16.89 14.91
N SER A 169 -6.23 15.93 13.99
CA SER A 169 -5.27 15.90 12.90
C SER A 169 -5.50 17.05 11.92
N ARG A 170 -4.45 17.53 11.28
CA ARG A 170 -4.47 18.79 10.52
C ARG A 170 -5.51 18.80 9.40
N LEU A 171 -5.49 17.80 8.53
CA LEU A 171 -6.43 17.73 7.40
C LEU A 171 -7.86 17.47 7.86
N TYR A 172 -8.07 16.59 8.86
CA TYR A 172 -9.41 16.34 9.36
C TYR A 172 -10.00 17.62 9.99
N HIS A 173 -9.23 18.29 10.83
CA HIS A 173 -9.67 19.53 11.47
C HIS A 173 -9.95 20.64 10.44
N SER A 174 -9.06 20.82 9.47
CA SER A 174 -9.20 21.86 8.45
C SER A 174 -10.35 21.56 7.48
N LEU A 175 -10.37 20.38 6.86
CA LEU A 175 -11.30 20.04 5.78
C LEU A 175 -12.69 19.65 6.28
N VAL A 176 -12.76 18.82 7.36
CA VAL A 176 -14.02 18.21 7.81
C VAL A 176 -14.68 19.03 8.91
N TYR A 177 -13.91 19.48 9.91
CA TYR A 177 -14.48 20.14 11.07
C TYR A 177 -14.69 21.64 10.85
N THR A 178 -13.65 22.36 10.42
CA THR A 178 -13.66 23.83 10.33
C THR A 178 -14.29 24.33 9.02
N ARG A 179 -13.72 23.94 7.88
CA ARG A 179 -14.17 24.40 6.55
C ARG A 179 -15.40 23.64 6.07
N ARG A 180 -15.60 22.41 6.52
CA ARG A 180 -16.72 21.51 6.17
C ARG A 180 -16.87 21.29 4.66
N ILE A 181 -15.75 21.31 3.94
CA ILE A 181 -15.69 21.08 2.50
C ILE A 181 -15.43 19.64 2.12
N ALA A 182 -15.10 18.78 3.08
CA ALA A 182 -14.91 17.35 2.91
C ALA A 182 -15.78 16.54 3.89
N THR A 183 -16.22 15.36 3.47
CA THR A 183 -16.89 14.38 4.32
C THR A 183 -15.92 13.41 4.98
N GLU A 184 -14.79 13.15 4.33
CA GLU A 184 -13.80 12.17 4.74
C GLU A 184 -12.41 12.58 4.23
N VAL A 185 -11.40 12.34 5.03
CA VAL A 185 -9.99 12.46 4.64
C VAL A 185 -9.17 11.34 5.27
N ALA A 186 -8.24 10.78 4.51
CA ALA A 186 -7.28 9.78 4.96
C ALA A 186 -5.91 10.06 4.33
N ALA A 187 -4.84 9.77 5.05
CA ALA A 187 -3.49 9.72 4.53
C ALA A 187 -2.78 8.47 5.05
N PHE A 188 -1.91 7.90 4.26
CA PHE A 188 -1.12 6.74 4.64
C PHE A 188 0.13 6.60 3.78
N GLN A 189 1.16 6.03 4.39
CA GLN A 189 2.34 5.50 3.73
C GLN A 189 2.05 4.05 3.31
N ASN A 190 2.15 3.75 2.02
CA ASN A 190 2.00 2.39 1.50
C ASN A 190 3.36 1.77 1.29
N SER A 191 3.94 1.25 2.38
CA SER A 191 5.30 0.72 2.41
C SER A 191 5.41 -0.60 1.66
N ARG A 192 6.38 -0.69 0.74
CA ARG A 192 6.67 -1.85 -0.11
C ARG A 192 8.17 -1.99 -0.34
N GLU A 193 8.62 -3.18 -0.71
CA GLU A 193 10.03 -3.53 -0.89
C GLU A 193 10.73 -2.72 -1.99
N LEU A 194 10.15 -2.67 -3.19
CA LEU A 194 10.80 -2.08 -4.38
C LEU A 194 10.58 -0.56 -4.53
N GLY A 195 9.86 0.04 -3.61
CA GLY A 195 9.47 1.44 -3.63
C GLY A 195 8.03 1.61 -3.18
N SER A 196 7.79 2.64 -2.41
CA SER A 196 6.51 2.90 -1.75
C SER A 196 5.83 4.12 -2.36
N PHE A 197 4.63 4.41 -1.87
CA PHE A 197 3.98 5.68 -2.15
C PHE A 197 3.21 6.20 -0.95
N PHE A 198 3.30 7.51 -0.74
CA PHE A 198 2.46 8.23 0.20
C PHE A 198 1.18 8.66 -0.50
N GLN A 199 0.03 8.51 0.13
CA GLN A 199 -1.24 8.89 -0.48
C GLN A 199 -2.11 9.70 0.48
N VAL A 200 -2.78 10.74 -0.07
CA VAL A 200 -3.87 11.46 0.57
C VAL A 200 -5.14 11.23 -0.25
N ILE A 201 -6.23 10.90 0.43
CA ILE A 201 -7.55 10.68 -0.15
C ILE A 201 -8.53 11.63 0.52
N VAL A 202 -9.29 12.39 -0.27
CA VAL A 202 -10.29 13.34 0.26
C VAL A 202 -11.59 13.21 -0.53
N THR A 203 -12.71 13.01 0.18
CA THR A 203 -14.05 13.01 -0.42
C THR A 203 -14.70 14.36 -0.20
N ALA A 204 -15.13 15.02 -1.29
CA ALA A 204 -15.77 16.32 -1.21
C ALA A 204 -17.13 16.26 -0.49
N ALA A 205 -17.47 17.30 0.26
CA ALA A 205 -18.84 17.52 0.71
C ALA A 205 -19.72 18.02 -0.47
N PRO A 206 -21.04 17.82 -0.41
CA PRO A 206 -21.93 18.31 -1.45
C PRO A 206 -21.75 19.80 -1.75
N GLY A 207 -21.60 20.15 -3.03
CA GLY A 207 -21.43 21.54 -3.48
C GLY A 207 -20.01 22.07 -3.46
N HIS A 208 -19.03 21.26 -3.06
CA HIS A 208 -17.60 21.62 -3.04
C HIS A 208 -16.82 20.93 -4.15
N THR A 209 -15.74 21.57 -4.58
CA THR A 209 -14.91 21.15 -5.71
C THR A 209 -13.65 20.43 -5.26
N LEU A 210 -13.10 19.55 -6.12
CA LEU A 210 -11.82 18.90 -5.84
C LEU A 210 -10.66 19.90 -5.78
N ALA A 211 -10.74 21.02 -6.50
CA ALA A 211 -9.73 22.07 -6.47
C ALA A 211 -9.66 22.77 -5.10
N GLU A 212 -10.81 23.00 -4.43
CA GLU A 212 -10.83 23.52 -3.05
C GLU A 212 -10.13 22.54 -2.08
N LEU A 213 -10.40 21.24 -2.24
CA LEU A 213 -9.78 20.21 -1.40
C LEU A 213 -8.26 20.13 -1.63
N GLU A 214 -7.83 20.10 -2.89
CA GLU A 214 -6.41 20.07 -3.26
C GLU A 214 -5.66 21.27 -2.68
N ALA A 215 -6.22 22.46 -2.79
CA ALA A 215 -5.61 23.69 -2.24
C ALA A 215 -5.32 23.57 -0.73
N VAL A 216 -6.28 23.03 0.04
CA VAL A 216 -6.10 22.84 1.49
C VAL A 216 -5.07 21.76 1.80
N VAL A 217 -5.07 20.65 1.07
CA VAL A 217 -4.06 19.58 1.26
C VAL A 217 -2.65 20.11 0.98
N VAL A 218 -2.49 20.86 -0.12
CA VAL A 218 -1.20 21.48 -0.47
C VAL A 218 -0.77 22.53 0.55
N GLU A 219 -1.70 23.35 1.07
CA GLU A 219 -1.45 24.33 2.13
C GLU A 219 -0.92 23.64 3.42
N GLU A 220 -1.56 22.57 3.87
CA GLU A 220 -1.16 21.83 5.08
C GLU A 220 0.19 21.13 4.91
N ILE A 221 0.44 20.51 3.74
CA ILE A 221 1.74 19.91 3.42
C ILE A 221 2.83 21.01 3.39
N ALA A 222 2.57 22.16 2.78
CA ALA A 222 3.51 23.28 2.76
C ALA A 222 3.80 23.83 4.18
N SER A 223 2.78 23.89 5.04
CA SER A 223 2.94 24.27 6.44
C SER A 223 3.83 23.28 7.20
N LEU A 224 3.62 21.96 7.01
CA LEU A 224 4.49 20.92 7.58
C LEU A 224 5.93 21.02 7.04
N ALA A 225 6.09 21.28 5.75
CA ALA A 225 7.41 21.45 5.15
C ALA A 225 8.16 22.67 5.67
N ALA A 226 7.45 23.74 6.03
CA ALA A 226 8.05 24.98 6.54
C ALA A 226 8.46 24.87 8.01
N ALA A 227 7.57 24.36 8.85
CA ALA A 227 7.72 24.39 10.32
C ALA A 227 7.91 23.01 10.97
N GLY A 228 7.55 21.91 10.27
CA GLY A 228 7.38 20.60 10.87
C GLY A 228 6.06 20.47 11.64
N PRO A 229 5.80 19.30 12.25
CA PRO A 229 4.76 19.16 13.24
C PRO A 229 5.14 19.92 14.53
N THR A 230 4.16 20.17 15.39
CA THR A 230 4.44 20.60 16.77
C THR A 230 4.95 19.41 17.59
N GLU A 231 5.61 19.67 18.72
CA GLU A 231 6.04 18.61 19.65
C GLU A 231 4.85 17.76 20.12
N ASP A 232 3.70 18.38 20.41
CA ASP A 232 2.48 17.67 20.82
C ASP A 232 1.91 16.77 19.69
N GLU A 233 2.04 17.16 18.43
CA GLU A 233 1.64 16.33 17.28
C GLU A 233 2.58 15.13 17.13
N LEU A 234 3.87 15.35 17.27
CA LEU A 234 4.87 14.28 17.23
C LEU A 234 4.68 13.29 18.38
N GLU A 235 4.57 13.77 19.62
CA GLU A 235 4.35 12.94 20.81
C GLU A 235 3.10 12.06 20.66
N ARG A 236 2.01 12.63 20.16
CA ARG A 236 0.76 11.93 19.92
C ARG A 236 0.91 10.84 18.87
N SER A 237 1.59 11.12 17.76
CA SER A 237 1.81 10.15 16.68
C SER A 237 2.75 9.03 17.14
N LEU A 238 3.80 9.34 17.90
CA LEU A 238 4.68 8.35 18.51
C LEU A 238 3.93 7.43 19.48
N ALA A 239 3.12 7.98 20.36
CA ALA A 239 2.33 7.18 21.30
C ALA A 239 1.36 6.23 20.57
N GLN A 240 0.81 6.67 19.44
CA GLN A 240 -0.04 5.82 18.61
C GLN A 240 0.75 4.71 17.90
N ALA A 241 1.91 5.03 17.34
CA ALA A 241 2.80 4.05 16.72
C ALA A 241 3.22 2.98 17.75
N GLU A 242 3.68 3.37 18.93
CA GLU A 242 4.04 2.47 20.03
C GLU A 242 2.86 1.58 20.45
N ALA A 243 1.68 2.16 20.59
CA ALA A 243 0.46 1.40 20.92
C ALA A 243 0.16 0.35 19.83
N GLN A 244 0.35 0.68 18.55
CA GLN A 244 0.16 -0.28 17.45
C GLN A 244 1.19 -1.40 17.47
N PHE A 245 2.47 -1.11 17.75
CA PHE A 245 3.50 -2.14 17.93
C PHE A 245 3.12 -3.12 19.04
N VAL A 246 2.69 -2.61 20.21
CA VAL A 246 2.23 -3.46 21.32
C VAL A 246 0.98 -4.26 20.95
N TYR A 247 0.04 -3.65 20.22
CA TYR A 247 -1.20 -4.30 19.81
C TYR A 247 -0.96 -5.50 18.87
N ARG A 248 -0.03 -5.36 17.94
CA ARG A 248 0.36 -6.46 17.04
C ARG A 248 0.92 -7.67 17.79
N LEU A 249 1.62 -7.45 18.91
CA LEU A 249 2.15 -8.54 19.74
C LEU A 249 1.06 -9.39 20.44
N GLN A 250 -0.16 -8.90 20.54
CA GLN A 250 -1.29 -9.67 21.14
C GLN A 250 -1.83 -10.72 20.16
N THR A 251 -1.68 -10.49 18.86
CA THR A 251 -2.14 -11.42 17.82
C THR A 251 -1.01 -12.39 17.47
N VAL A 252 -1.26 -13.69 17.64
CA VAL A 252 -0.23 -14.73 17.42
C VAL A 252 -0.01 -14.98 15.95
N GLY A 253 -1.08 -15.19 15.16
CA GLY A 253 -1.01 -15.50 13.73
C GLY A 253 -1.87 -14.55 12.89
N GLY A 254 -1.93 -14.78 11.58
CA GLY A 254 -2.65 -13.94 10.62
C GLY A 254 -1.88 -12.67 10.24
N PHE A 255 -2.48 -11.88 9.34
CA PHE A 255 -1.85 -10.64 8.86
C PHE A 255 -1.60 -9.64 9.99
N GLY A 256 -0.36 -9.17 10.11
CA GLY A 256 0.08 -8.24 11.14
C GLY A 256 0.32 -8.86 12.53
N GLY A 257 0.11 -10.18 12.71
CA GLY A 257 0.43 -10.86 13.95
C GLY A 257 1.91 -11.21 14.10
N LYS A 258 2.28 -11.83 15.23
CA LYS A 258 3.69 -12.16 15.54
C LYS A 258 4.39 -12.97 14.45
N SER A 259 3.74 -14.04 13.94
CA SER A 259 4.34 -14.87 12.90
C SER A 259 4.54 -14.11 11.60
N ASP A 260 3.57 -13.27 11.21
CA ASP A 260 3.67 -12.42 10.01
C ASP A 260 4.81 -11.40 10.13
N GLN A 261 4.92 -10.76 11.29
CA GLN A 261 5.96 -9.77 11.55
C GLN A 261 7.37 -10.39 11.59
N LEU A 262 7.53 -11.53 12.27
CA LEU A 262 8.79 -12.29 12.28
C LEU A 262 9.20 -12.70 10.86
N ASN A 263 8.23 -13.17 10.06
CA ASN A 263 8.46 -13.56 8.69
C ASN A 263 8.83 -12.37 7.79
N ALA A 264 8.16 -11.23 7.96
CA ALA A 264 8.48 -10.00 7.23
C ALA A 264 9.91 -9.53 7.52
N TYR A 265 10.32 -9.51 8.79
CA TYR A 265 11.70 -9.15 9.16
C TYR A 265 12.71 -10.15 8.59
N ALA A 266 12.43 -11.45 8.67
CA ALA A 266 13.32 -12.47 8.11
C ALA A 266 13.49 -12.35 6.60
N VAL A 267 12.38 -12.12 5.87
CA VAL A 267 12.37 -12.07 4.40
C VAL A 267 12.97 -10.76 3.87
N PHE A 268 12.57 -9.62 4.44
CA PHE A 268 12.96 -8.31 3.90
C PHE A 268 14.27 -7.78 4.47
N LEU A 269 14.65 -8.19 5.69
CA LEU A 269 15.85 -7.69 6.37
C LEU A 269 16.89 -8.77 6.68
N GLY A 270 16.52 -10.07 6.60
CA GLY A 270 17.36 -11.17 7.02
C GLY A 270 17.54 -11.29 8.55
N GLU A 271 16.75 -10.53 9.33
CA GLU A 271 16.87 -10.40 10.78
C GLU A 271 15.50 -10.56 11.45
N PRO A 272 15.07 -11.78 11.79
CA PRO A 272 13.74 -12.00 12.37
C PRO A 272 13.52 -11.30 13.72
N GLY A 273 14.59 -10.97 14.45
CA GLY A 273 14.55 -10.27 15.73
C GLY A 273 14.51 -8.73 15.65
N TYR A 274 14.16 -8.15 14.52
CA TYR A 274 14.26 -6.71 14.24
C TYR A 274 13.23 -5.83 14.95
N PHE A 275 12.37 -6.38 15.79
CA PHE A 275 11.25 -5.66 16.41
C PHE A 275 11.67 -4.39 17.17
N ASP A 276 12.69 -4.49 18.06
CA ASP A 276 13.14 -3.35 18.84
C ASP A 276 13.80 -2.27 17.97
N GLN A 277 14.52 -2.69 16.95
CA GLN A 277 15.13 -1.79 15.97
C GLN A 277 14.06 -1.10 15.10
N ASP A 278 13.00 -1.82 14.73
CA ASP A 278 11.88 -1.24 13.98
C ASP A 278 11.15 -0.19 14.82
N LEU A 279 10.83 -0.49 16.08
CA LEU A 279 10.25 0.48 17.00
C LEU A 279 11.18 1.69 17.20
N ALA A 280 12.49 1.46 17.32
CA ALA A 280 13.46 2.53 17.48
C ALA A 280 13.52 3.49 16.28
N ARG A 281 13.19 3.05 15.05
CA ARG A 281 13.09 3.92 13.87
C ARG A 281 12.06 5.03 14.09
N TYR A 282 10.93 4.71 14.72
CA TYR A 282 9.90 5.68 15.07
C TYR A 282 10.33 6.57 16.24
N GLN A 283 10.86 5.97 17.32
CA GLN A 283 11.27 6.68 18.53
C GLN A 283 12.43 7.68 18.32
N GLN A 284 13.25 7.44 17.31
CA GLN A 284 14.37 8.31 16.95
C GLN A 284 13.96 9.49 16.06
N THR A 285 12.70 9.56 15.64
CA THR A 285 12.22 10.67 14.82
C THR A 285 12.16 11.98 15.62
N SER A 286 12.19 13.08 14.90
CA SER A 286 12.13 14.42 15.46
C SER A 286 11.28 15.33 14.58
N VAL A 287 10.84 16.46 15.12
CA VAL A 287 10.17 17.51 14.33
C VAL A 287 11.00 17.89 13.09
N ALA A 288 12.32 17.99 13.24
CA ALA A 288 13.22 18.30 12.13
C ALA A 288 13.26 17.17 11.08
N SER A 289 13.36 15.89 11.51
CA SER A 289 13.40 14.78 10.56
C SER A 289 12.07 14.64 9.79
N LEU A 290 10.93 14.79 10.46
CA LEU A 290 9.63 14.79 9.80
C LEU A 290 9.51 15.93 8.77
N ARG A 291 9.88 17.16 9.16
CA ARG A 291 9.89 18.31 8.24
C ARG A 291 10.75 18.04 7.01
N ASP A 292 11.96 17.53 7.19
CA ASP A 292 12.92 17.31 6.11
C ASP A 292 12.38 16.24 5.12
N HIS A 293 11.67 15.20 5.62
CA HIS A 293 11.05 14.20 4.77
C HIS A 293 9.79 14.73 4.04
N VAL A 294 8.99 15.60 4.67
CA VAL A 294 7.91 16.31 3.95
C VAL A 294 8.48 17.15 2.80
N GLN A 295 9.55 17.91 3.07
CA GLN A 295 10.22 18.71 2.03
C GLN A 295 10.73 17.86 0.88
N ARG A 296 11.32 16.70 1.19
CA ARG A 296 11.92 15.83 0.20
C ARG A 296 10.90 15.12 -0.68
N TYR A 297 9.79 14.64 -0.10
CA TYR A 297 8.89 13.72 -0.77
C TYR A 297 7.54 14.32 -1.15
N LEU A 298 6.99 15.25 -0.39
CA LEU A 298 5.60 15.71 -0.54
C LEU A 298 5.43 17.11 -1.12
N VAL A 299 6.47 17.95 -1.07
CA VAL A 299 6.41 19.34 -1.62
C VAL A 299 6.61 19.38 -3.14
N THR A 300 6.91 18.25 -3.76
CA THR A 300 7.10 18.18 -5.21
C THR A 300 5.77 18.15 -5.97
N ASP A 301 5.74 18.73 -7.17
CA ASP A 301 4.64 18.58 -8.13
C ASP A 301 4.65 17.23 -8.85
N ARG A 302 5.72 16.44 -8.70
CA ARG A 302 5.85 15.07 -9.23
C ARG A 302 4.98 14.10 -8.43
N ARG A 303 3.68 14.17 -8.71
CA ARG A 303 2.65 13.34 -8.07
C ARG A 303 1.58 12.92 -9.07
N VAL A 304 0.86 11.87 -8.74
CA VAL A 304 -0.39 11.51 -9.38
C VAL A 304 -1.54 12.20 -8.65
N THR A 305 -2.32 12.97 -9.39
CA THR A 305 -3.59 13.57 -8.94
C THR A 305 -4.71 12.87 -9.70
N LEU A 306 -5.49 12.01 -9.03
CA LEU A 306 -6.62 11.32 -9.64
C LEU A 306 -7.94 11.91 -9.11
N SER A 307 -8.75 12.41 -10.04
CA SER A 307 -10.11 12.85 -9.79
C SER A 307 -11.07 11.69 -10.11
N VAL A 308 -11.75 11.14 -9.10
CA VAL A 308 -12.88 10.22 -9.31
C VAL A 308 -14.16 11.00 -9.15
N VAL A 309 -14.96 11.09 -10.22
CA VAL A 309 -16.17 11.94 -10.26
C VAL A 309 -17.40 11.13 -10.65
N PRO A 310 -18.62 11.59 -10.30
CA PRO A 310 -19.86 11.00 -10.79
C PRO A 310 -19.90 10.98 -12.32
N ARG A 311 -20.47 9.95 -12.90
CA ARG A 311 -20.64 9.83 -14.36
C ARG A 311 -21.32 11.05 -14.96
N GLY A 312 -20.73 11.59 -16.03
CA GLY A 312 -21.20 12.78 -16.72
C GLY A 312 -20.84 14.11 -16.04
N SER A 313 -20.08 14.10 -14.94
CA SER A 313 -19.68 15.30 -14.18
C SER A 313 -18.17 15.55 -14.29
N THR A 314 -17.64 15.51 -15.50
CA THR A 314 -16.19 15.69 -15.77
C THR A 314 -15.68 17.09 -15.42
N ASP A 315 -16.57 18.07 -15.33
CA ASP A 315 -16.31 19.44 -14.87
C ASP A 315 -15.89 19.54 -13.40
N LEU A 316 -16.19 18.51 -12.60
CA LEU A 316 -15.74 18.42 -11.20
C LEU A 316 -14.27 17.98 -11.04
N ALA A 317 -13.64 17.50 -12.10
CA ALA A 317 -12.24 17.06 -12.06
C ALA A 317 -11.27 18.24 -11.94
N ILE A 318 -10.08 17.97 -11.40
CA ILE A 318 -8.98 18.93 -11.43
C ILE A 318 -8.65 19.31 -12.89
N ALA A 319 -8.44 20.59 -13.12
CA ALA A 319 -8.14 21.12 -14.44
C ALA A 319 -6.92 20.41 -15.08
N GLY A 320 -7.03 20.10 -16.38
CA GLY A 320 -5.97 19.39 -17.10
C GLY A 320 -5.95 17.88 -16.88
N SER A 321 -6.91 17.33 -16.13
CA SER A 321 -7.04 15.88 -15.97
C SER A 321 -7.44 15.20 -17.27
N ARG A 322 -6.75 14.09 -17.59
CA ARG A 322 -7.04 13.24 -18.74
C ARG A 322 -7.80 11.98 -18.29
N PRO A 323 -8.77 11.51 -19.09
CA PRO A 323 -9.45 10.26 -18.79
C PRO A 323 -8.45 9.09 -18.67
N VAL A 324 -8.63 8.25 -17.64
CA VAL A 324 -7.89 7.02 -17.47
C VAL A 324 -8.80 5.82 -17.74
N VAL A 325 -8.26 4.84 -18.49
CA VAL A 325 -8.90 3.52 -18.68
C VAL A 325 -8.14 2.53 -17.81
N VAL A 326 -8.85 1.97 -16.84
CA VAL A 326 -8.32 0.91 -15.99
C VAL A 326 -8.57 -0.43 -16.67
N ARG A 327 -7.52 -1.20 -16.93
CA ARG A 327 -7.56 -2.51 -17.60
C ARG A 327 -7.51 -3.67 -16.62
#